data_4ee64ab5b69debb6b748d82ebaf3b486
#
_entry.id   4ee64ab5b69debb6b748d82ebaf3b486
#
_cell.length_a   1.000
_cell.length_b   1.000
_cell.length_c   1.000
_cell.angle_alpha   90.00
_cell.angle_beta   90.00
_cell.angle_gamma   90.00
#
_symmetry.space_group_name_H-M   'P 1'
#
loop_
_entity.id
_entity.type
_entity.pdbx_description
1 polymer ?
#
loop_
_entity_poly.entity_id
_entity_poly.type
_entity_poly.pdbx_seq_one_letter_code
_entity_poly.pdbx_strand_id
1 'polypeptide(L)'
;MKLLPLSYATRNLGRTPARMILTIGGSMLVVLLVLAAGGFVTGMRKALVSSGNENNTILLGVGSEESLERSEISMRTAGILGASLDGILNHAGVDAISPEIHLAMPVSLDEATDERGDGELMLIRGITHNAWLVHDDAMLESGRVG
;
A
#
# COMPACT_ATOMS: atom_id res chain seq x y z
N MET A 1 -47.52 23.94 -19.68
CA MET A 1 -46.51 23.18 -20.42
C MET A 1 -47.07 21.79 -20.72
N LYS A 2 -47.36 21.44 -22.00
CA LYS A 2 -47.82 20.10 -22.37
C LYS A 2 -46.59 19.16 -22.35
N LEU A 3 -46.54 18.31 -21.36
CA LEU A 3 -45.56 17.23 -21.28
C LEU A 3 -45.77 16.31 -22.48
N LEU A 4 -44.75 16.12 -23.30
CA LEU A 4 -44.77 15.15 -24.39
C LEU A 4 -45.09 13.77 -23.83
N PRO A 5 -46.09 13.07 -24.42
CA PRO A 5 -46.48 11.75 -23.86
C PRO A 5 -45.31 10.76 -24.00
N LEU A 6 -44.95 10.15 -22.90
CA LEU A 6 -43.88 9.14 -22.80
C LEU A 6 -44.05 8.04 -23.87
N SER A 7 -45.31 7.71 -24.22
CA SER A 7 -45.65 6.77 -25.28
C SER A 7 -45.13 7.14 -26.68
N TYR A 8 -44.99 8.46 -26.96
CA TYR A 8 -44.39 8.90 -28.21
C TYR A 8 -42.89 8.72 -28.23
N ALA A 9 -42.23 8.98 -27.13
CA ALA A 9 -40.78 8.81 -26.98
C ALA A 9 -40.37 7.32 -27.11
N THR A 10 -41.10 6.42 -26.43
CA THR A 10 -40.82 4.98 -26.48
C THR A 10 -41.09 4.39 -27.87
N ARG A 11 -42.14 4.82 -28.55
CA ARG A 11 -42.46 4.36 -29.90
C ARG A 11 -41.48 4.85 -30.96
N ASN A 12 -40.90 6.02 -30.76
CA ASN A 12 -39.89 6.58 -31.66
C ASN A 12 -38.52 5.94 -31.45
N LEU A 13 -38.18 5.56 -30.21
CA LEU A 13 -36.97 4.82 -29.91
C LEU A 13 -36.92 3.43 -30.59
N GLY A 14 -38.07 2.74 -30.68
CA GLY A 14 -38.15 1.41 -31.31
C GLY A 14 -38.00 1.42 -32.85
N ARG A 15 -38.08 2.59 -33.47
CA ARG A 15 -38.05 2.73 -34.94
C ARG A 15 -36.63 2.62 -35.55
N THR A 16 -35.59 2.88 -34.74
CA THR A 16 -34.18 2.82 -35.14
C THR A 16 -33.36 2.04 -34.12
N PRO A 17 -33.44 0.72 -34.13
CA PRO A 17 -32.79 -0.11 -33.13
C PRO A 17 -31.27 0.09 -33.04
N ALA A 18 -30.62 0.31 -34.19
CA ALA A 18 -29.19 0.57 -34.25
C ALA A 18 -28.78 1.83 -33.49
N ARG A 19 -29.55 2.92 -33.63
CA ARG A 19 -29.30 4.19 -32.90
C ARG A 19 -29.52 4.01 -31.39
N MET A 20 -30.55 3.24 -31.00
CA MET A 20 -30.84 2.96 -29.60
C MET A 20 -29.69 2.15 -28.96
N ILE A 21 -29.22 1.10 -29.63
CA ILE A 21 -28.09 0.29 -29.15
C ILE A 21 -26.83 1.14 -29.03
N LEU A 22 -26.56 2.01 -29.99
CA LEU A 22 -25.39 2.88 -29.97
C LEU A 22 -25.45 3.90 -28.79
N THR A 23 -26.62 4.46 -28.54
CA THR A 23 -26.79 5.43 -27.45
C THR A 23 -26.70 4.75 -26.09
N ILE A 24 -27.36 3.60 -25.91
CA ILE A 24 -27.32 2.83 -24.66
C ILE A 24 -25.89 2.30 -24.43
N GLY A 25 -25.27 1.73 -25.47
CA GLY A 25 -23.90 1.23 -25.39
C GLY A 25 -22.89 2.32 -25.06
N GLY A 26 -23.02 3.49 -25.69
CA GLY A 26 -22.18 4.65 -25.40
C GLY A 26 -22.35 5.13 -23.94
N SER A 27 -23.60 5.26 -23.49
CA SER A 27 -23.88 5.65 -22.09
C SER A 27 -23.36 4.63 -21.10
N MET A 28 -23.55 3.33 -21.38
CA MET A 28 -23.03 2.24 -20.54
C MET A 28 -21.51 2.27 -20.46
N LEU A 29 -20.82 2.51 -21.59
CA LEU A 29 -19.36 2.62 -21.61
C LEU A 29 -18.87 3.77 -20.72
N VAL A 30 -19.50 4.94 -20.82
CA VAL A 30 -19.13 6.10 -19.99
C VAL A 30 -19.32 5.80 -18.51
N VAL A 31 -20.44 5.22 -18.13
CA VAL A 31 -20.70 4.84 -16.72
C VAL A 31 -19.67 3.81 -16.24
N LEU A 32 -19.36 2.82 -17.07
CA LEU A 32 -18.37 1.79 -16.74
C LEU A 32 -16.98 2.41 -16.55
N LEU A 33 -16.57 3.33 -17.41
CA LEU A 33 -15.29 4.03 -17.28
C LEU A 33 -15.22 4.87 -15.99
N VAL A 34 -16.29 5.58 -15.65
CA VAL A 34 -16.35 6.36 -14.41
C VAL A 34 -16.28 5.47 -13.18
N LEU A 35 -17.01 4.35 -13.18
CA LEU A 35 -16.96 3.39 -12.07
C LEU A 35 -15.59 2.72 -11.97
N ALA A 36 -14.98 2.35 -13.09
CA ALA A 36 -13.64 1.76 -13.11
C ALA A 36 -12.59 2.74 -12.57
N ALA A 37 -12.64 4.00 -13.00
CA ALA A 37 -11.74 5.04 -12.50
C ALA A 37 -11.92 5.28 -11.00
N GLY A 38 -13.17 5.39 -10.52
CA GLY A 38 -13.48 5.54 -9.11
C GLY A 38 -13.04 4.36 -8.27
N GLY A 39 -13.27 3.14 -8.77
CA GLY A 39 -12.82 1.91 -8.14
C GLY A 39 -11.29 1.82 -8.05
N PHE A 40 -10.60 2.20 -9.11
CA PHE A 40 -9.13 2.24 -9.15
C PHE A 40 -8.56 3.23 -8.12
N VAL A 41 -9.08 4.46 -8.10
CA VAL A 41 -8.65 5.49 -7.13
C VAL A 41 -8.89 5.03 -5.69
N THR A 42 -10.06 4.46 -5.43
CA THR A 42 -10.42 3.96 -4.09
C THR A 42 -9.53 2.77 -3.69
N GLY A 43 -9.30 1.84 -4.61
CA GLY A 43 -8.42 0.70 -4.38
C GLY A 43 -6.97 1.10 -4.12
N MET A 44 -6.45 2.04 -4.92
CA MET A 44 -5.11 2.57 -4.73
C MET A 44 -4.96 3.31 -3.39
N ARG A 45 -5.94 4.14 -3.04
CA ARG A 45 -5.96 4.83 -1.74
C ARG A 45 -5.99 3.84 -0.58
N LYS A 46 -6.81 2.80 -0.67
CA LYS A 46 -6.88 1.75 0.36
C LYS A 46 -5.55 0.98 0.49
N ALA A 47 -4.91 0.66 -0.62
CA ALA A 47 -3.60 -0.01 -0.62
C ALA A 47 -2.51 0.86 0.03
N LEU A 48 -2.50 2.17 -0.24
CA LEU A 48 -1.54 3.10 0.36
C LEU A 48 -1.78 3.28 1.87
N VAL A 49 -3.03 3.36 2.31
CA VAL A 49 -3.38 3.49 3.74
C VAL A 49 -3.13 2.18 4.49
N SER A 50 -3.33 1.03 3.84
CA SER A 50 -3.10 -0.29 4.44
C SER A 50 -1.61 -0.59 4.71
N SER A 51 -0.68 0.15 4.11
CA SER A 51 0.76 -0.05 4.31
C SER A 51 1.34 0.67 5.53
N GLY A 52 0.54 1.42 6.28
CA GLY A 52 1.00 2.16 7.46
C GLY A 52 -0.10 2.33 8.51
N ASN A 53 0.29 2.42 9.77
CA ASN A 53 -0.59 2.80 10.87
C ASN A 53 -0.50 4.33 11.04
N GLU A 54 -1.65 5.00 11.19
CA GLU A 54 -1.73 6.46 11.34
C GLU A 54 -1.00 6.97 12.61
N ASN A 55 -0.79 6.09 13.58
CA ASN A 55 -0.09 6.40 14.82
C ASN A 55 1.43 6.16 14.75
N ASN A 56 1.91 5.56 13.67
CA ASN A 56 3.32 5.26 13.51
C ASN A 56 4.04 6.36 12.73
N THR A 57 5.21 6.74 13.22
CA THR A 57 6.09 7.70 12.55
C THR A 57 7.36 6.99 12.12
N ILE A 58 7.74 7.15 10.86
CA ILE A 58 9.00 6.63 10.34
C ILE A 58 10.05 7.73 10.42
N LEU A 59 11.17 7.44 11.07
CA LEU A 59 12.32 8.32 11.10
C LEU A 59 13.33 7.86 10.07
N LEU A 60 13.73 8.77 9.21
CA LEU A 60 14.71 8.54 8.14
C LEU A 60 15.94 9.42 8.36
N GLY A 61 17.07 8.99 7.80
CA GLY A 61 18.26 9.83 7.72
C GLY A 61 18.04 11.05 6.84
N VAL A 62 18.75 12.09 7.11
CA VAL A 62 18.67 13.34 6.34
C VAL A 62 19.02 13.10 4.87
N GLY A 63 18.14 13.53 3.96
CA GLY A 63 18.32 13.34 2.51
C GLY A 63 17.83 11.99 1.99
N SER A 64 17.09 11.23 2.80
CA SER A 64 16.56 9.91 2.45
C SER A 64 15.03 9.88 2.30
N GLU A 65 14.40 11.04 2.14
CA GLU A 65 12.95 11.19 2.08
C GLU A 65 12.32 10.41 0.89
N GLU A 66 13.09 10.20 -0.16
CA GLU A 66 12.62 9.51 -1.37
C GLU A 66 12.93 8.00 -1.37
N SER A 67 13.77 7.51 -0.46
CA SER A 67 14.21 6.10 -0.45
C SER A 67 14.58 5.61 0.93
N LEU A 68 13.78 4.68 1.45
CA LEU A 68 14.05 3.99 2.71
C LEU A 68 15.40 3.24 2.71
N GLU A 69 15.77 2.68 1.56
CA GLU A 69 16.99 1.89 1.39
C GLU A 69 18.27 2.72 1.50
N ARG A 70 18.18 4.04 1.29
CA ARG A 70 19.31 4.96 1.41
C ARG A 70 19.40 5.65 2.76
N SER A 71 18.45 5.35 3.64
CA SER A 71 18.40 5.94 4.96
C SER A 71 19.41 5.27 5.88
N GLU A 72 20.39 6.04 6.33
CA GLU A 72 21.35 5.60 7.34
C GLU A 72 21.13 6.37 8.63
N ILE A 73 20.75 5.65 9.69
CA ILE A 73 20.55 6.17 11.04
C ILE A 73 21.33 5.30 12.01
N SER A 74 22.03 5.94 12.95
CA SER A 74 22.73 5.21 14.00
C SER A 74 21.74 4.42 14.87
N MET A 75 22.04 3.19 15.23
CA MET A 75 21.28 2.39 16.20
C MET A 75 21.09 3.08 17.55
N ARG A 76 22.00 3.99 17.93
CA ARG A 76 21.89 4.79 19.16
C ARG A 76 20.74 5.79 19.14
N THR A 77 20.29 6.17 17.94
CA THR A 77 19.18 7.12 17.76
C THR A 77 17.90 6.63 18.41
N ALA A 78 17.61 5.33 18.37
CA ALA A 78 16.46 4.74 19.04
C ALA A 78 16.46 5.01 20.56
N GLY A 79 17.60 4.84 21.21
CA GLY A 79 17.73 5.13 22.65
C GLY A 79 17.64 6.64 22.99
N ILE A 80 18.14 7.49 22.08
CA ILE A 80 18.02 8.95 22.24
C ILE A 80 16.56 9.39 22.11
N LEU A 81 15.82 8.82 21.17
CA LEU A 81 14.40 9.10 20.97
C LEU A 81 13.57 8.71 22.18
N GLY A 82 13.76 7.49 22.69
CA GLY A 82 13.06 7.02 23.89
C GLY A 82 13.33 7.90 25.13
N ALA A 83 14.54 8.46 25.24
CA ALA A 83 14.90 9.32 26.35
C ALA A 83 14.48 10.79 26.17
N SER A 84 14.19 11.24 24.95
CA SER A 84 14.02 12.67 24.62
C SER A 84 12.61 13.04 24.20
N LEU A 85 11.80 12.09 23.76
CA LEU A 85 10.45 12.34 23.27
C LEU A 85 9.41 11.89 24.30
N ASP A 86 8.54 12.82 24.66
CA ASP A 86 7.34 12.51 25.41
C ASP A 86 6.23 12.00 24.47
N GLY A 87 5.43 11.04 24.93
CA GLY A 87 4.27 10.55 24.21
C GLY A 87 4.53 9.32 23.32
N ILE A 88 5.71 8.73 23.40
CA ILE A 88 5.97 7.41 22.81
C ILE A 88 5.12 6.37 23.53
N LEU A 89 4.43 5.53 22.76
CA LEU A 89 3.64 4.45 23.31
C LEU A 89 4.56 3.49 24.08
N ASN A 90 4.19 3.21 25.35
CA ASN A 90 4.96 2.31 26.21
C ASN A 90 4.10 1.12 26.62
N HIS A 91 4.57 -0.08 26.37
CA HIS A 91 3.93 -1.32 26.80
C HIS A 91 4.80 -2.02 27.84
N ALA A 92 4.30 -2.11 29.06
CA ALA A 92 4.96 -2.80 30.16
C ALA A 92 6.43 -2.34 30.43
N GLY A 93 6.72 -1.06 30.24
CA GLY A 93 8.06 -0.50 30.42
C GLY A 93 8.96 -0.56 29.20
N VAL A 94 8.44 -0.99 28.04
CA VAL A 94 9.15 -1.03 26.77
C VAL A 94 8.54 0.01 25.82
N ASP A 95 9.37 0.90 25.30
CA ASP A 95 8.94 1.90 24.34
C ASP A 95 8.68 1.27 22.95
N ALA A 96 7.61 1.68 22.31
CA ALA A 96 7.26 1.24 20.95
C ALA A 96 8.17 1.92 19.91
N ILE A 97 9.45 1.62 19.97
CA ILE A 97 10.47 2.07 19.03
C ILE A 97 11.10 0.84 18.39
N SER A 98 11.01 0.71 17.08
CA SER A 98 11.59 -0.39 16.32
C SER A 98 12.67 0.12 15.37
N PRO A 99 13.96 -0.06 15.70
CA PRO A 99 15.02 0.10 14.71
C PRO A 99 14.94 -1.05 13.72
N GLU A 100 14.95 -0.71 12.43
CA GLU A 100 14.79 -1.69 11.35
C GLU A 100 15.80 -1.45 10.25
N ILE A 101 16.16 -2.51 9.54
CA ILE A 101 17.05 -2.47 8.39
C ILE A 101 16.29 -2.98 7.17
N HIS A 102 16.35 -2.25 6.08
CA HIS A 102 15.82 -2.66 4.79
C HIS A 102 16.97 -2.84 3.81
N LEU A 103 17.12 -4.03 3.27
CA LEU A 103 18.17 -4.39 2.32
C LEU A 103 17.56 -5.03 1.09
N ALA A 104 17.91 -4.53 -0.08
CA ALA A 104 17.62 -5.18 -1.34
C ALA A 104 18.89 -5.96 -1.76
N MET A 105 18.81 -7.28 -1.79
CA MET A 105 19.95 -8.12 -2.18
C MET A 105 19.48 -9.31 -3.00
N PRO A 106 20.33 -9.81 -3.91
CA PRO A 106 20.05 -11.04 -4.62
C PRO A 106 20.11 -12.22 -3.64
N VAL A 107 19.07 -13.05 -3.63
CA VAL A 107 18.99 -14.26 -2.82
C VAL A 107 18.83 -15.45 -3.74
N SER A 108 19.67 -16.45 -3.56
CA SER A 108 19.57 -17.75 -4.23
C SER A 108 19.22 -18.84 -3.22
N LEU A 109 18.29 -19.70 -3.59
CA LEU A 109 17.93 -20.88 -2.81
C LEU A 109 18.77 -22.13 -3.20
N ASP A 110 19.54 -22.02 -4.28
CA ASP A 110 20.35 -23.10 -4.82
C ASP A 110 21.82 -22.66 -4.91
N GLU A 111 22.74 -23.45 -4.34
CA GLU A 111 24.19 -23.18 -4.36
C GLU A 111 24.73 -23.05 -5.79
N ALA A 112 24.16 -23.80 -6.75
CA ALA A 112 24.54 -23.71 -8.16
C ALA A 112 24.18 -22.39 -8.83
N THR A 113 23.18 -21.68 -8.32
CA THR A 113 22.72 -20.38 -8.82
C THR A 113 23.54 -19.25 -8.18
N ASP A 114 23.98 -19.42 -6.94
CA ASP A 114 24.78 -18.43 -6.22
C ASP A 114 26.14 -18.20 -6.91
N GLU A 115 26.81 -19.27 -7.41
CA GLU A 115 28.06 -19.14 -8.16
C GLU A 115 27.95 -18.36 -9.48
N ARG A 116 26.73 -18.22 -10.03
CA ARG A 116 26.44 -17.47 -11.27
C ARG A 116 25.98 -16.05 -11.00
N GLY A 117 25.68 -15.69 -9.77
CA GLY A 117 25.11 -14.38 -9.42
C GLY A 117 23.69 -14.17 -9.92
N ASP A 118 22.97 -15.23 -10.30
CA ASP A 118 21.60 -15.21 -10.85
C ASP A 118 20.53 -15.23 -9.74
N GLY A 119 20.83 -14.76 -8.53
CA GLY A 119 19.87 -14.65 -7.44
C GLY A 119 18.73 -13.68 -7.77
N GLU A 120 17.51 -14.02 -7.34
CA GLU A 120 16.37 -13.12 -7.43
C GLU A 120 16.53 -11.96 -6.43
N LEU A 121 16.33 -10.72 -6.88
CA LEU A 121 16.40 -9.56 -6.02
C LEU A 121 15.25 -9.59 -5.02
N MET A 122 15.58 -9.75 -3.74
CA MET A 122 14.62 -9.79 -2.65
C MET A 122 14.83 -8.62 -1.69
N LEU A 123 13.73 -8.10 -1.17
CA LEU A 123 13.76 -7.12 -0.10
C LEU A 123 13.76 -7.87 1.24
N ILE A 124 14.85 -7.72 1.98
CA ILE A 124 15.01 -8.31 3.31
C ILE A 124 14.82 -7.20 4.34
N ARG A 125 13.98 -7.47 5.33
CA ARG A 125 13.73 -6.57 6.45
C ARG A 125 14.26 -7.21 7.74
N GLY A 126 15.27 -6.59 8.33
CA GLY A 126 15.73 -6.94 9.66
C GLY A 126 14.94 -6.15 10.70
N ILE A 127 14.35 -6.83 11.65
CA ILE A 127 13.52 -6.25 12.70
C ILE A 127 14.07 -6.59 14.09
N THR A 128 13.77 -5.74 15.08
CA THR A 128 14.02 -6.05 16.49
C THR A 128 12.77 -6.66 17.11
N HIS A 129 12.89 -7.19 18.32
CA HIS A 129 11.72 -7.72 19.07
C HIS A 129 10.62 -6.67 19.27
N ASN A 130 11.00 -5.40 19.38
CA ASN A 130 10.06 -4.28 19.55
C ASN A 130 9.21 -4.01 18.31
N ALA A 131 9.55 -4.59 17.15
CA ALA A 131 8.75 -4.45 15.93
C ALA A 131 7.30 -4.91 16.14
N TRP A 132 7.08 -5.91 16.98
CA TRP A 132 5.74 -6.42 17.31
C TRP A 132 4.90 -5.44 18.13
N LEU A 133 5.54 -4.45 18.79
CA LEU A 133 4.84 -3.38 19.49
C LEU A 133 4.45 -2.21 18.57
N VAL A 134 5.13 -2.10 17.43
CA VAL A 134 4.94 -1.01 16.46
C VAL A 134 4.05 -1.43 15.31
N HIS A 135 4.13 -2.71 14.92
CA HIS A 135 3.41 -3.27 13.78
C HIS A 135 2.34 -4.24 14.25
N ASP A 136 1.16 -3.71 14.59
CA ASP A 136 0.03 -4.50 15.12
C ASP A 136 -0.46 -5.59 14.14
N ASP A 137 -0.28 -5.37 12.84
CA ASP A 137 -0.71 -6.29 11.77
C ASP A 137 0.38 -7.29 11.35
N ALA A 138 1.58 -7.22 11.98
CA ALA A 138 2.66 -8.13 11.64
C ALA A 138 2.37 -9.53 12.17
N MET A 139 2.41 -10.52 11.28
CA MET A 139 2.21 -11.92 11.63
C MET A 139 3.36 -12.77 11.12
N LEU A 140 3.81 -13.71 11.94
CA LEU A 140 4.75 -14.74 11.50
C LEU A 140 4.00 -15.79 10.69
N GLU A 141 4.18 -15.79 9.38
CA GLU A 141 3.53 -16.76 8.51
C GLU A 141 4.24 -18.12 8.57
N SER A 142 5.56 -18.11 8.62
CA SER A 142 6.39 -19.32 8.66
C SER A 142 7.75 -19.00 9.27
N GLY A 143 8.32 -19.95 9.98
CA GLY A 143 9.64 -19.80 10.57
C GLY A 143 9.63 -19.66 12.09
N ARG A 144 10.68 -19.03 12.64
CA ARG A 144 10.91 -18.88 14.07
C ARG A 144 11.46 -17.50 14.37
N VAL A 145 10.93 -16.87 15.39
CA VAL A 145 11.52 -15.65 15.95
C VAL A 145 12.76 -16.05 16.76
N GLY A 146 13.89 -15.44 16.46
CA GLY A 146 15.17 -15.67 17.12
C GLY A 146 15.29 -14.93 18.43
#